data_5d2ff999c61ba6bca4ccab8e67b617cf
#
_entry.id   5d2ff999c61ba6bca4ccab8e67b617cf
#
_cell.length_a   1.000
_cell.length_b   1.000
_cell.length_c   1.000
_cell.angle_alpha   90.00
_cell.angle_beta   90.00
_cell.angle_gamma   90.00
#
_symmetry.space_group_name_H-M   'P 1'
#
loop_
_entity.id
_entity.type
_entity.pdbx_description
1 polymer ?
#
loop_
_entity_poly.entity_id
_entity_poly.type
_entity_poly.pdbx_seq_one_letter_code
_entity_poly.pdbx_strand_id
1 'polypeptide(L)'
;MKAKAKWLVLARVQLMGAFGLNKLKHSDDPRIKKRAGGAIALIAFAVLLLAFYDVMIALAFAAQGAAGSIPAFAVAIASLVSFIFSLIRGCSMLFAAKDHDAVMSLPVTKAAVIASRLAVSYIVDFAFVLLVCAPAFIVYFVATGFTFYKLIAMLAAVIFSPLLPLAAATAIGTAITALTARFRYKNLLQSLLGILFFIAIFAVSFAVSFGANSQEPDMNALAEAIAGKAYPPAMLVSWAFAGKIWALFAFIGANVAAAAVFIAVTAPFYAKICTRLAAKSAGVAFKEKQIRKSGAFGALFKKEIKRLFSSSVYLM
;
A
#
# COMPACT_ATOMS: atom_id res chain seq x y z
N MET A 1 18.67 25.96 11.98
CA MET A 1 18.48 24.54 11.55
C MET A 1 18.07 24.52 10.08
N LYS A 2 18.86 23.88 9.22
CA LYS A 2 18.68 23.86 7.76
C LYS A 2 17.34 23.20 7.37
N ALA A 3 16.61 23.77 6.44
CA ALA A 3 15.29 23.30 6.00
C ALA A 3 15.25 21.83 5.56
N LYS A 4 16.40 21.27 5.15
CA LYS A 4 16.54 19.87 4.73
C LYS A 4 16.28 18.81 5.84
N ALA A 5 16.37 19.18 7.12
CA ALA A 5 16.19 18.23 8.22
C ALA A 5 14.75 18.14 8.75
N LYS A 6 13.90 19.14 8.47
CA LYS A 6 12.57 19.24 9.07
C LYS A 6 11.60 18.14 8.61
N TRP A 7 11.60 17.77 7.34
CA TRP A 7 10.73 16.71 6.81
C TRP A 7 11.15 15.30 7.27
N LEU A 8 12.46 15.08 7.45
CA LEU A 8 12.99 13.81 7.98
C LEU A 8 12.60 13.59 9.45
N VAL A 9 12.67 14.66 10.27
CA VAL A 9 12.22 14.59 11.66
C VAL A 9 10.73 14.29 11.74
N LEU A 10 9.92 14.94 10.88
CA LEU A 10 8.49 14.70 10.79
C LEU A 10 8.19 13.24 10.38
N ALA A 11 8.87 12.73 9.36
CA ALA A 11 8.73 11.35 8.91
C ALA A 11 9.12 10.35 10.01
N ARG A 12 10.21 10.61 10.76
CA ARG A 12 10.64 9.76 11.89
C ARG A 12 9.58 9.70 13.00
N VAL A 13 9.03 10.84 13.39
CA VAL A 13 7.98 10.92 14.43
C VAL A 13 6.73 10.16 13.96
N GLN A 14 6.33 10.34 12.71
CA GLN A 14 5.18 9.63 12.12
C GLN A 14 5.40 8.12 12.05
N LEU A 15 6.60 7.66 11.69
CA LEU A 15 6.98 6.24 11.70
C LEU A 15 6.88 5.64 13.10
N MET A 16 7.45 6.30 14.11
CA MET A 16 7.36 5.83 15.50
C MET A 16 5.92 5.75 16.01
N GLY A 17 5.06 6.68 15.57
CA GLY A 17 3.63 6.68 15.89
C GLY A 17 2.88 5.57 15.18
N ALA A 18 3.12 5.37 13.88
CA ALA A 18 2.44 4.37 13.06
C ALA A 18 2.69 2.92 13.52
N PHE A 19 3.92 2.61 13.90
CA PHE A 19 4.30 1.29 14.39
C PHE A 19 4.11 1.08 15.91
N GLY A 20 3.63 2.10 16.62
CA GLY A 20 3.43 2.01 18.07
C GLY A 20 4.71 1.72 18.88
N LEU A 21 5.89 1.91 18.27
CA LEU A 21 7.20 1.62 18.86
C LEU A 21 7.43 2.36 20.17
N ASN A 22 6.81 3.52 20.30
CA ASN A 22 6.92 4.33 21.52
C ASN A 22 6.23 3.65 22.72
N LYS A 23 5.11 2.97 22.50
CA LYS A 23 4.42 2.19 23.54
C LYS A 23 5.23 0.96 23.95
N LEU A 24 5.84 0.28 22.98
CA LEU A 24 6.69 -0.91 23.22
C LEU A 24 7.96 -0.55 24.00
N LYS A 25 8.57 0.60 23.69
CA LYS A 25 9.83 1.03 24.31
C LYS A 25 9.67 1.52 25.76
N HIS A 26 8.52 2.14 26.08
CA HIS A 26 8.29 2.81 27.36
C HIS A 26 7.22 2.15 28.23
N SER A 27 6.69 0.98 27.82
CA SER A 27 5.73 0.22 28.64
C SER A 27 6.44 -0.86 29.42
N ASP A 28 6.30 -0.81 30.72
CA ASP A 28 6.79 -1.87 31.65
C ASP A 28 5.75 -2.97 31.90
N ASP A 29 4.54 -2.86 31.32
CA ASP A 29 3.48 -3.84 31.48
C ASP A 29 3.82 -5.16 30.73
N PRO A 30 3.99 -6.29 31.45
CA PRO A 30 4.32 -7.58 30.85
C PRO A 30 3.26 -8.09 29.88
N ARG A 31 1.99 -7.68 30.06
CA ARG A 31 0.89 -8.06 29.17
C ARG A 31 1.02 -7.41 27.79
N ILE A 32 1.51 -6.17 27.72
CA ILE A 32 1.78 -5.47 26.45
C ILE A 32 2.94 -6.14 25.71
N LYS A 33 4.02 -6.48 26.42
CA LYS A 33 5.18 -7.18 25.85
C LYS A 33 4.79 -8.56 25.31
N LYS A 34 3.97 -9.33 26.04
CA LYS A 34 3.50 -10.66 25.61
C LYS A 34 2.59 -10.58 24.37
N ARG A 35 1.67 -9.61 24.32
CA ARG A 35 0.81 -9.38 23.14
C ARG A 35 1.62 -8.95 21.93
N ALA A 36 2.61 -8.08 22.11
CA ALA A 36 3.50 -7.65 21.06
C ALA A 36 4.36 -8.81 20.53
N GLY A 37 4.89 -9.67 21.42
CA GLY A 37 5.61 -10.87 21.04
C GLY A 37 4.75 -11.84 20.20
N GLY A 38 3.51 -12.07 20.61
CA GLY A 38 2.55 -12.89 19.84
C GLY A 38 2.24 -12.30 18.46
N ALA A 39 2.03 -10.98 18.37
CA ALA A 39 1.82 -10.31 17.09
C ALA A 39 3.05 -10.39 16.18
N ILE A 40 4.26 -10.21 16.71
CA ILE A 40 5.51 -10.35 15.95
C ILE A 40 5.67 -11.79 15.46
N ALA A 41 5.42 -12.79 16.29
CA ALA A 41 5.50 -14.20 15.89
C ALA A 41 4.50 -14.53 14.77
N LEU A 42 3.27 -14.02 14.84
CA LEU A 42 2.26 -14.21 13.82
C LEU A 42 2.65 -13.53 12.50
N ILE A 43 3.19 -12.31 12.56
CA ILE A 43 3.71 -11.61 11.38
C ILE A 43 4.90 -12.37 10.78
N ALA A 44 5.83 -12.84 11.59
CA ALA A 44 6.98 -13.62 11.13
C ALA A 44 6.54 -14.92 10.43
N PHE A 45 5.55 -15.62 11.00
CA PHE A 45 4.96 -16.81 10.38
C PHE A 45 4.31 -16.49 9.03
N ALA A 46 3.51 -15.42 8.96
CA ALA A 46 2.89 -14.98 7.71
C ALA A 46 3.94 -14.62 6.63
N VAL A 47 5.01 -13.94 7.04
CA VAL A 47 6.15 -13.60 6.16
C VAL A 47 6.81 -14.86 5.60
N LEU A 48 7.10 -15.85 6.45
CA LEU A 48 7.69 -17.13 6.02
C LEU A 48 6.78 -17.87 5.04
N LEU A 49 5.48 -17.87 5.31
CA LEU A 49 4.50 -18.53 4.46
C LEU A 49 4.40 -17.86 3.09
N LEU A 50 4.38 -16.52 3.04
CA LEU A 50 4.41 -15.76 1.79
C LEU A 50 5.70 -16.01 1.01
N ALA A 51 6.85 -15.96 1.66
CA ALA A 51 8.14 -16.24 1.02
C ALA A 51 8.20 -17.67 0.45
N PHE A 52 7.64 -18.65 1.16
CA PHE A 52 7.55 -20.03 0.68
C PHE A 52 6.70 -20.14 -0.60
N TYR A 53 5.51 -19.51 -0.64
CA TYR A 53 4.68 -19.48 -1.83
C TYR A 53 5.36 -18.79 -3.00
N ASP A 54 6.03 -17.68 -2.75
CA ASP A 54 6.74 -16.92 -3.78
C ASP A 54 7.88 -17.75 -4.41
N VAL A 55 8.66 -18.46 -3.58
CA VAL A 55 9.69 -19.40 -4.05
C VAL A 55 9.07 -20.52 -4.89
N MET A 56 7.94 -21.10 -4.47
CA MET A 56 7.27 -22.17 -5.22
C MET A 56 6.80 -21.70 -6.59
N ILE A 57 6.22 -20.49 -6.67
CA ILE A 57 5.81 -19.91 -7.94
C ILE A 57 7.03 -19.64 -8.83
N ALA A 58 8.10 -19.06 -8.28
CA ALA A 58 9.32 -18.79 -9.03
C ALA A 58 9.98 -20.08 -9.56
N LEU A 59 9.99 -21.16 -8.76
CA LEU A 59 10.47 -22.48 -9.20
C LEU A 59 9.60 -23.06 -10.32
N ALA A 60 8.27 -22.89 -10.27
CA ALA A 60 7.38 -23.32 -11.34
C ALA A 60 7.70 -22.60 -12.67
N PHE A 61 7.97 -21.28 -12.64
CA PHE A 61 8.47 -20.54 -13.79
C PHE A 61 9.81 -21.09 -14.32
N ALA A 62 10.75 -21.37 -13.42
CA ALA A 62 12.05 -21.91 -13.81
C ALA A 62 11.93 -23.32 -14.42
N ALA A 63 11.08 -24.18 -13.87
CA ALA A 63 10.85 -25.54 -14.34
C ALA A 63 10.24 -25.60 -15.76
N GLN A 64 9.39 -24.63 -16.11
CA GLN A 64 8.79 -24.50 -17.44
C GLN A 64 9.67 -23.71 -18.43
N GLY A 65 10.93 -23.42 -18.08
CA GLY A 65 11.82 -22.64 -18.95
C GLY A 65 11.50 -21.15 -19.05
N ALA A 66 10.57 -20.66 -18.24
CA ALA A 66 10.11 -19.27 -18.21
C ALA A 66 10.88 -18.40 -17.21
N ALA A 67 12.09 -18.78 -16.83
CA ALA A 67 12.89 -18.07 -15.81
C ALA A 67 13.08 -16.56 -16.11
N GLY A 68 13.16 -16.18 -17.39
CA GLY A 68 13.28 -14.77 -17.81
C GLY A 68 12.08 -13.89 -17.41
N SER A 69 10.92 -14.48 -17.18
CA SER A 69 9.69 -13.78 -16.81
C SER A 69 9.54 -13.57 -15.29
N ILE A 70 10.34 -14.26 -14.45
CA ILE A 70 10.28 -14.17 -12.98
C ILE A 70 10.38 -12.72 -12.49
N PRO A 71 11.34 -11.89 -12.94
CA PRO A 71 11.47 -10.52 -12.42
C PRO A 71 10.26 -9.64 -12.72
N ALA A 72 9.70 -9.74 -13.93
CA ALA A 72 8.52 -8.98 -14.31
C ALA A 72 7.29 -9.41 -13.50
N PHE A 73 7.09 -10.71 -13.34
CA PHE A 73 5.99 -11.27 -12.57
C PHE A 73 6.09 -10.86 -11.09
N ALA A 74 7.25 -11.02 -10.45
CA ALA A 74 7.46 -10.66 -9.06
C ALA A 74 7.19 -9.16 -8.81
N VAL A 75 7.70 -8.27 -9.68
CA VAL A 75 7.47 -6.83 -9.58
C VAL A 75 6.00 -6.49 -9.82
N ALA A 76 5.33 -7.14 -10.76
CA ALA A 76 3.90 -6.92 -11.01
C ALA A 76 3.04 -7.28 -9.80
N ILE A 77 3.26 -8.46 -9.20
CA ILE A 77 2.55 -8.91 -7.99
C ILE A 77 2.87 -7.98 -6.80
N ALA A 78 4.14 -7.67 -6.58
CA ALA A 78 4.55 -6.75 -5.51
C ALA A 78 3.91 -5.37 -5.66
N SER A 79 3.84 -4.85 -6.89
CA SER A 79 3.19 -3.57 -7.20
C SER A 79 1.68 -3.61 -6.98
N LEU A 80 1.02 -4.71 -7.32
CA LEU A 80 -0.41 -4.90 -7.09
C LEU A 80 -0.73 -4.95 -5.60
N VAL A 81 0.04 -5.71 -4.84
CA VAL A 81 -0.08 -5.78 -3.38
C VAL A 81 0.16 -4.41 -2.74
N SER A 82 1.25 -3.71 -3.14
CA SER A 82 1.54 -2.35 -2.70
C SER A 82 0.38 -1.39 -3.02
N PHE A 83 -0.20 -1.47 -4.22
CA PHE A 83 -1.34 -0.66 -4.62
C PHE A 83 -2.55 -0.87 -3.71
N ILE A 84 -2.93 -2.13 -3.43
CA ILE A 84 -4.05 -2.47 -2.56
C ILE A 84 -3.84 -1.92 -1.15
N PHE A 85 -2.67 -2.22 -0.54
CA PHE A 85 -2.36 -1.74 0.81
C PHE A 85 -2.28 -0.22 0.89
N SER A 86 -1.73 0.43 -0.13
CA SER A 86 -1.67 1.89 -0.19
C SER A 86 -3.04 2.52 -0.42
N LEU A 87 -3.94 1.89 -1.16
CA LEU A 87 -5.31 2.38 -1.34
C LEU A 87 -6.06 2.38 0.01
N ILE A 88 -5.94 1.29 0.78
CA ILE A 88 -6.58 1.15 2.08
C ILE A 88 -6.03 2.19 3.08
N ARG A 89 -4.71 2.37 3.12
CA ARG A 89 -4.03 3.30 4.05
C ARG A 89 -4.05 4.75 3.60
N GLY A 90 -3.97 4.99 2.29
CA GLY A 90 -3.75 6.33 1.72
C GLY A 90 -4.81 7.35 2.14
N CYS A 91 -6.07 6.94 2.21
CA CYS A 91 -7.15 7.82 2.61
C CYS A 91 -7.06 8.27 4.08
N SER A 92 -6.61 7.40 4.97
CA SER A 92 -6.54 7.67 6.41
C SER A 92 -5.25 8.39 6.82
N MET A 93 -4.13 8.09 6.18
CA MET A 93 -2.82 8.64 6.55
C MET A 93 -2.57 10.04 5.99
N LEU A 94 -2.93 10.29 4.72
CA LEU A 94 -2.68 11.60 4.07
C LEU A 94 -3.49 12.73 4.70
N PHE A 95 -4.74 12.44 5.12
CA PHE A 95 -5.67 13.44 5.63
C PHE A 95 -6.05 13.22 7.09
N ALA A 96 -5.14 12.66 7.92
CA ALA A 96 -5.37 12.50 9.36
C ALA A 96 -5.70 13.87 9.99
N ALA A 97 -6.99 14.08 10.25
CA ALA A 97 -7.49 15.35 10.77
C ALA A 97 -6.95 15.67 12.18
N LYS A 98 -6.56 14.66 12.94
CA LYS A 98 -6.08 14.81 14.32
C LYS A 98 -4.78 15.60 14.45
N ASP A 99 -3.91 15.52 13.43
CA ASP A 99 -2.58 16.14 13.47
C ASP A 99 -2.50 17.39 12.59
N HIS A 100 -3.64 17.78 11.96
CA HIS A 100 -3.65 18.86 10.97
C HIS A 100 -3.19 20.20 11.57
N ASP A 101 -3.76 20.60 12.70
CA ASP A 101 -3.48 21.90 13.33
C ASP A 101 -2.03 21.95 13.86
N ALA A 102 -1.55 20.83 14.42
CA ALA A 102 -0.17 20.73 14.90
C ALA A 102 0.85 20.77 13.74
N VAL A 103 0.53 20.17 12.59
CA VAL A 103 1.43 20.18 11.43
C VAL A 103 1.39 21.51 10.69
N MET A 104 0.23 22.18 10.63
CA MET A 104 0.08 23.47 9.96
C MET A 104 0.66 24.64 10.77
N SER A 105 0.82 24.49 12.08
CA SER A 105 1.55 25.47 12.92
C SER A 105 3.07 25.44 12.73
N LEU A 106 3.61 24.37 12.10
CA LEU A 106 5.03 24.26 11.82
C LEU A 106 5.42 25.05 10.56
N PRO A 107 6.59 25.71 10.54
CA PRO A 107 7.08 26.45 9.38
C PRO A 107 7.63 25.48 8.31
N VAL A 108 6.72 24.66 7.71
CA VAL A 108 7.02 23.69 6.65
C VAL A 108 6.10 23.90 5.45
N THR A 109 6.60 23.62 4.26
CA THR A 109 5.80 23.70 3.03
C THR A 109 4.79 22.54 2.95
N LYS A 110 3.62 22.80 2.35
CA LYS A 110 2.58 21.78 2.14
C LYS A 110 3.13 20.55 1.39
N ALA A 111 3.99 20.77 0.40
CA ALA A 111 4.66 19.69 -0.34
C ALA A 111 5.55 18.83 0.58
N ALA A 112 6.28 19.45 1.52
CA ALA A 112 7.10 18.71 2.48
C ALA A 112 6.27 17.85 3.44
N VAL A 113 5.07 18.31 3.81
CA VAL A 113 4.14 17.53 4.63
C VAL A 113 3.62 16.32 3.86
N ILE A 114 3.21 16.49 2.60
CA ILE A 114 2.75 15.39 1.74
C ILE A 114 3.90 14.40 1.51
N ALA A 115 5.09 14.89 1.17
CA ALA A 115 6.26 14.06 0.94
C ALA A 115 6.64 13.25 2.19
N SER A 116 6.56 13.82 3.40
CA SER A 116 6.83 13.09 4.64
C SER A 116 5.84 11.96 4.89
N ARG A 117 4.56 12.18 4.62
CA ARG A 117 3.51 11.16 4.76
C ARG A 117 3.64 10.06 3.70
N LEU A 118 3.96 10.44 2.45
CA LEU A 118 4.29 9.48 1.41
C LEU A 118 5.53 8.65 1.75
N ALA A 119 6.57 9.27 2.32
CA ALA A 119 7.77 8.56 2.73
C ALA A 119 7.48 7.48 3.79
N VAL A 120 6.58 7.76 4.74
CA VAL A 120 6.16 6.75 5.74
C VAL A 120 5.42 5.59 5.06
N SER A 121 4.49 5.88 4.14
CA SER A 121 3.79 4.85 3.38
C SER A 121 4.74 4.06 2.49
N TYR A 122 5.68 4.74 1.84
CA TYR A 122 6.71 4.12 1.01
C TYR A 122 7.57 3.12 1.79
N ILE A 123 8.01 3.45 3.01
CA ILE A 123 8.82 2.53 3.82
C ILE A 123 8.08 1.22 4.10
N VAL A 124 6.77 1.30 4.37
CA VAL A 124 5.95 0.11 4.59
C VAL A 124 5.78 -0.70 3.30
N ASP A 125 5.47 -0.02 2.19
CA ASP A 125 5.31 -0.67 0.88
C ASP A 125 6.63 -1.25 0.38
N PHE A 126 7.76 -0.57 0.61
CA PHE A 126 9.10 -1.08 0.32
C PHE A 126 9.40 -2.38 1.07
N ALA A 127 9.00 -2.48 2.34
CA ALA A 127 9.18 -3.71 3.11
C ALA A 127 8.38 -4.88 2.50
N PHE A 128 7.15 -4.64 2.01
CA PHE A 128 6.36 -5.65 1.32
C PHE A 128 6.95 -6.04 -0.04
N VAL A 129 7.39 -5.05 -0.83
CA VAL A 129 8.03 -5.30 -2.12
C VAL A 129 9.31 -6.11 -1.94
N LEU A 130 10.13 -5.76 -0.95
CA LEU A 130 11.34 -6.52 -0.63
C LEU A 130 11.01 -7.97 -0.27
N LEU A 131 9.95 -8.18 0.51
CA LEU A 131 9.53 -9.50 0.95
C LEU A 131 9.07 -10.39 -0.21
N VAL A 132 8.35 -9.83 -1.18
CA VAL A 132 7.90 -10.57 -2.37
C VAL A 132 9.02 -10.72 -3.40
N CYS A 133 9.77 -9.66 -3.69
CA CYS A 133 10.76 -9.70 -4.75
C CYS A 133 12.04 -10.46 -4.36
N ALA A 134 12.47 -10.42 -3.09
CA ALA A 134 13.75 -11.02 -2.71
C ALA A 134 13.79 -12.55 -2.91
N PRO A 135 12.81 -13.35 -2.48
CA PRO A 135 12.80 -14.79 -2.74
C PRO A 135 12.75 -15.13 -4.24
N ALA A 136 11.91 -14.44 -5.01
CA ALA A 136 11.78 -14.65 -6.44
C ALA A 136 13.09 -14.34 -7.19
N PHE A 137 13.77 -13.25 -6.82
CA PHE A 137 15.06 -12.90 -7.43
C PHE A 137 16.19 -13.88 -7.08
N ILE A 138 16.16 -14.48 -5.88
CA ILE A 138 17.13 -15.54 -5.52
C ILE A 138 16.95 -16.73 -6.47
N VAL A 139 15.71 -17.19 -6.69
CA VAL A 139 15.41 -18.27 -7.64
C VAL A 139 15.84 -17.89 -9.06
N TYR A 140 15.58 -16.65 -9.48
CA TYR A 140 16.01 -16.15 -10.77
C TYR A 140 17.53 -16.22 -10.96
N PHE A 141 18.33 -15.80 -9.95
CA PHE A 141 19.79 -15.86 -10.02
C PHE A 141 20.32 -17.29 -10.06
N VAL A 142 19.67 -18.21 -9.36
CA VAL A 142 20.04 -19.65 -9.40
C VAL A 142 19.75 -20.21 -10.79
N ALA A 143 18.62 -19.86 -11.39
CA ALA A 143 18.21 -20.40 -12.70
C ALA A 143 18.97 -19.80 -13.89
N THR A 144 19.32 -18.50 -13.84
CA THR A 144 19.90 -17.76 -14.99
C THR A 144 21.36 -17.35 -14.83
N GLY A 145 21.96 -17.68 -13.69
CA GLY A 145 23.31 -17.26 -13.33
C GLY A 145 23.38 -15.83 -12.81
N PHE A 146 24.32 -15.63 -11.89
CA PHE A 146 24.58 -14.32 -11.28
C PHE A 146 25.39 -13.43 -12.21
N THR A 147 24.96 -12.18 -12.36
CA THR A 147 25.71 -11.11 -13.05
C THR A 147 25.57 -9.82 -12.25
N PHE A 148 26.64 -9.06 -12.08
CA PHE A 148 26.63 -7.82 -11.31
C PHE A 148 25.60 -6.81 -11.81
N TYR A 149 25.39 -6.72 -13.13
CA TYR A 149 24.35 -5.89 -13.72
C TYR A 149 22.93 -6.31 -13.27
N LYS A 150 22.63 -7.61 -13.22
CA LYS A 150 21.33 -8.11 -12.73
C LYS A 150 21.11 -7.74 -11.25
N LEU A 151 22.17 -7.71 -10.44
CA LEU A 151 22.06 -7.24 -9.05
C LEU A 151 21.68 -5.75 -8.98
N ILE A 152 22.27 -4.90 -9.81
CA ILE A 152 21.91 -3.48 -9.90
C ILE A 152 20.45 -3.33 -10.35
N ALA A 153 20.02 -4.09 -11.36
CA ALA A 153 18.65 -4.08 -11.84
C ALA A 153 17.66 -4.54 -10.75
N MET A 154 18.03 -5.56 -9.95
CA MET A 154 17.25 -6.00 -8.79
C MET A 154 17.10 -4.89 -7.74
N LEU A 155 18.21 -4.28 -7.33
CA LEU A 155 18.16 -3.20 -6.34
C LEU A 155 17.31 -2.03 -6.83
N ALA A 156 17.46 -1.64 -8.09
CA ALA A 156 16.62 -0.61 -8.68
C ALA A 156 15.15 -1.02 -8.74
N ALA A 157 14.84 -2.26 -9.16
CA ALA A 157 13.47 -2.75 -9.19
C ALA A 157 12.82 -2.72 -7.81
N VAL A 158 13.49 -3.20 -6.77
CA VAL A 158 12.96 -3.23 -5.40
C VAL A 158 12.77 -1.82 -4.84
N ILE A 159 13.72 -0.91 -5.07
CA ILE A 159 13.67 0.45 -4.53
C ILE A 159 12.59 1.28 -5.22
N PHE A 160 12.47 1.22 -6.54
CA PHE A 160 11.60 2.13 -7.28
C PHE A 160 10.19 1.56 -7.52
N SER A 161 10.00 0.25 -7.52
CA SER A 161 8.71 -0.42 -7.75
C SER A 161 7.55 0.10 -6.89
N PRO A 162 7.69 0.43 -5.58
CA PRO A 162 6.56 0.87 -4.78
C PRO A 162 6.04 2.26 -5.14
N LEU A 163 6.86 3.12 -5.80
CA LEU A 163 6.54 4.55 -5.97
C LEU A 163 5.31 4.79 -6.86
N LEU A 164 5.23 4.11 -8.00
CA LEU A 164 4.13 4.29 -8.93
C LEU A 164 2.80 3.77 -8.37
N PRO A 165 2.71 2.52 -7.84
CA PRO A 165 1.47 2.03 -7.24
C PRO A 165 1.06 2.85 -6.01
N LEU A 166 2.01 3.30 -5.18
CA LEU A 166 1.76 4.20 -4.05
C LEU A 166 1.16 5.54 -4.53
N ALA A 167 1.75 6.17 -5.55
CA ALA A 167 1.26 7.42 -6.11
C ALA A 167 -0.15 7.27 -6.70
N ALA A 168 -0.38 6.21 -7.48
CA ALA A 168 -1.68 5.93 -8.07
C ALA A 168 -2.76 5.63 -7.00
N ALA A 169 -2.44 4.76 -6.04
CA ALA A 169 -3.35 4.41 -4.95
C ALA A 169 -3.70 5.62 -4.08
N THR A 170 -2.70 6.43 -3.73
CA THR A 170 -2.93 7.65 -2.95
C THR A 170 -3.69 8.71 -3.74
N ALA A 171 -3.48 8.83 -5.06
CA ALA A 171 -4.27 9.72 -5.92
C ALA A 171 -5.75 9.31 -5.94
N ILE A 172 -6.04 8.03 -6.15
CA ILE A 172 -7.40 7.49 -6.08
C ILE A 172 -8.00 7.69 -4.69
N GLY A 173 -7.24 7.36 -3.64
CA GLY A 173 -7.66 7.57 -2.25
C GLY A 173 -7.98 9.03 -1.93
N THR A 174 -7.18 9.98 -2.42
CA THR A 174 -7.45 11.43 -2.26
C THR A 174 -8.69 11.87 -3.02
N ALA A 175 -8.89 11.39 -4.24
CA ALA A 175 -10.08 11.65 -5.03
C ALA A 175 -11.34 11.11 -4.34
N ILE A 176 -11.30 9.87 -3.87
CA ILE A 176 -12.40 9.26 -3.10
C ILE A 176 -12.69 10.10 -1.84
N THR A 177 -11.66 10.47 -1.08
CA THR A 177 -11.82 11.28 0.13
C THR A 177 -12.43 12.65 -0.17
N ALA A 178 -12.00 13.30 -1.25
CA ALA A 178 -12.53 14.59 -1.68
C ALA A 178 -14.01 14.49 -2.09
N LEU A 179 -14.40 13.44 -2.81
CA LEU A 179 -15.76 13.17 -3.22
C LEU A 179 -16.65 12.79 -2.03
N THR A 180 -16.16 11.88 -1.18
CA THR A 180 -16.93 11.37 -0.03
C THR A 180 -16.99 12.35 1.13
N ALA A 181 -16.15 13.40 1.16
CA ALA A 181 -16.23 14.47 2.15
C ALA A 181 -17.63 15.13 2.20
N ARG A 182 -18.42 15.03 1.15
CA ARG A 182 -19.81 15.53 1.08
C ARG A 182 -20.83 14.54 1.66
N PHE A 183 -20.52 13.25 1.80
CA PHE A 183 -21.47 12.22 2.22
C PHE A 183 -21.43 11.97 3.72
N ARG A 184 -22.60 11.67 4.30
CA ARG A 184 -22.75 11.37 5.73
C ARG A 184 -22.05 10.06 6.16
N TYR A 185 -21.92 9.11 5.23
CA TYR A 185 -21.39 7.77 5.45
C TYR A 185 -20.04 7.55 4.75
N LYS A 186 -19.14 8.53 4.86
CA LYS A 186 -17.82 8.50 4.17
C LYS A 186 -17.01 7.21 4.42
N ASN A 187 -17.01 6.71 5.66
CA ASN A 187 -16.26 5.50 6.01
C ASN A 187 -16.85 4.24 5.36
N LEU A 188 -18.19 4.15 5.32
CA LEU A 188 -18.89 3.07 4.62
C LEU A 188 -18.61 3.07 3.13
N LEU A 189 -18.68 4.24 2.50
CA LEU A 189 -18.45 4.37 1.05
C LEU A 189 -17.00 4.05 0.70
N GLN A 190 -16.05 4.44 1.54
CA GLN A 190 -14.63 4.13 1.37
C GLN A 190 -14.36 2.63 1.52
N SER A 191 -14.94 1.97 2.53
CA SER A 191 -14.81 0.52 2.72
C SER A 191 -15.48 -0.25 1.59
N LEU A 192 -16.69 0.16 1.16
CA LEU A 192 -17.39 -0.44 0.02
C LEU A 192 -16.58 -0.34 -1.28
N LEU A 193 -15.99 0.82 -1.55
CA LEU A 193 -15.12 1.00 -2.72
C LEU A 193 -13.86 0.14 -2.64
N GLY A 194 -13.27 0.01 -1.44
CA GLY A 194 -12.12 -0.90 -1.22
C GLY A 194 -12.48 -2.36 -1.46
N ILE A 195 -13.62 -2.82 -0.93
CA ILE A 195 -14.13 -4.18 -1.13
C ILE A 195 -14.49 -4.42 -2.59
N LEU A 196 -15.18 -3.48 -3.25
CA LEU A 196 -15.53 -3.59 -4.67
C LEU A 196 -14.28 -3.70 -5.55
N PHE A 197 -13.25 -2.93 -5.23
CA PHE A 197 -11.98 -2.97 -5.93
C PHE A 197 -11.25 -4.31 -5.72
N PHE A 198 -11.27 -4.82 -4.48
CA PHE A 198 -10.72 -6.15 -4.17
C PHE A 198 -11.46 -7.26 -4.91
N ILE A 199 -12.80 -7.21 -4.93
CA ILE A 199 -13.63 -8.17 -5.68
C ILE A 199 -13.35 -8.06 -7.18
N ALA A 200 -13.17 -6.85 -7.73
CA ALA A 200 -12.86 -6.66 -9.14
C ALA A 200 -11.50 -7.30 -9.52
N ILE A 201 -10.46 -7.11 -8.69
CA ILE A 201 -9.16 -7.75 -8.90
C ILE A 201 -9.29 -9.28 -8.81
N PHE A 202 -10.02 -9.78 -7.81
CA PHE A 202 -10.26 -11.21 -7.64
C PHE A 202 -11.03 -11.80 -8.82
N ALA A 203 -12.07 -11.10 -9.30
CA ALA A 203 -12.84 -11.51 -10.47
C ALA A 203 -11.99 -11.55 -11.76
N VAL A 204 -11.11 -10.57 -11.96
CA VAL A 204 -10.15 -10.57 -13.08
C VAL A 204 -9.18 -11.75 -12.97
N SER A 205 -8.63 -12.00 -11.77
CA SER A 205 -7.74 -13.14 -11.53
C SER A 205 -8.45 -14.47 -11.77
N PHE A 206 -9.71 -14.59 -11.36
CA PHE A 206 -10.56 -15.76 -11.59
C PHE A 206 -10.86 -15.95 -13.08
N ALA A 207 -11.24 -14.87 -13.79
CA ALA A 207 -11.53 -14.93 -15.22
C ALA A 207 -10.30 -15.35 -16.04
N VAL A 208 -9.10 -14.92 -15.65
CA VAL A 208 -7.84 -15.37 -16.26
C VAL A 208 -7.59 -16.84 -15.98
N SER A 209 -7.87 -17.33 -14.76
CA SER A 209 -7.64 -18.71 -14.36
C SER A 209 -8.65 -19.69 -14.99
N PHE A 210 -9.91 -19.30 -15.16
CA PHE A 210 -10.96 -20.14 -15.75
C PHE A 210 -11.09 -19.99 -17.26
N GLY A 211 -10.59 -18.92 -17.86
CA GLY A 211 -10.53 -18.73 -19.31
C GLY A 211 -9.41 -19.53 -19.98
N ALA A 212 -8.45 -20.03 -19.22
CA ALA A 212 -7.47 -21.00 -19.68
C ALA A 212 -8.10 -22.40 -19.63
N ASN A 213 -8.60 -22.87 -20.79
CA ASN A 213 -9.01 -24.25 -20.94
C ASN A 213 -7.96 -25.18 -20.33
N SER A 214 -8.35 -26.03 -19.40
CA SER A 214 -7.81 -27.28 -18.80
C SER A 214 -6.42 -27.82 -19.21
N GLN A 215 -5.58 -27.06 -19.86
CA GLN A 215 -4.16 -27.35 -20.06
C GLN A 215 -3.36 -26.70 -18.91
N GLU A 216 -2.25 -27.31 -18.54
CA GLU A 216 -1.33 -26.77 -17.53
C GLU A 216 -1.10 -25.27 -17.80
N PRO A 217 -1.21 -24.40 -16.77
CA PRO A 217 -1.10 -22.98 -16.97
C PRO A 217 0.27 -22.64 -17.57
N ASP A 218 0.27 -22.14 -18.80
CA ASP A 218 1.50 -21.63 -19.42
C ASP A 218 1.99 -20.41 -18.65
N MET A 219 3.08 -20.59 -17.92
CA MET A 219 3.65 -19.54 -17.08
C MET A 219 4.10 -18.32 -17.89
N ASN A 220 4.50 -18.51 -19.16
CA ASN A 220 4.82 -17.38 -20.04
C ASN A 220 3.58 -16.57 -20.39
N ALA A 221 2.47 -17.22 -20.74
CA ALA A 221 1.21 -16.56 -21.02
C ALA A 221 0.67 -15.84 -19.78
N LEU A 222 0.82 -16.43 -18.59
CA LEU A 222 0.44 -15.81 -17.30
C LEU A 222 1.29 -14.58 -16.99
N ALA A 223 2.61 -14.67 -17.20
CA ALA A 223 3.51 -13.52 -17.01
C ALA A 223 3.20 -12.39 -17.99
N GLU A 224 2.92 -12.70 -19.24
CA GLU A 224 2.55 -11.71 -20.26
C GLU A 224 1.21 -11.05 -19.95
N ALA A 225 0.23 -11.82 -19.49
CA ALA A 225 -1.07 -11.28 -19.09
C ALA A 225 -0.95 -10.33 -17.90
N ILE A 226 -0.20 -10.69 -16.88
CA ILE A 226 -0.07 -9.90 -15.65
C ILE A 226 0.92 -8.75 -15.85
N ALA A 227 2.15 -9.05 -16.27
CA ALA A 227 3.19 -8.03 -16.42
C ALA A 227 3.02 -7.19 -17.68
N GLY A 228 2.54 -7.77 -18.78
CA GLY A 228 2.36 -7.05 -20.04
C GLY A 228 1.09 -6.21 -20.08
N LYS A 229 -0.05 -6.81 -19.80
CA LYS A 229 -1.36 -6.16 -19.96
C LYS A 229 -1.82 -5.44 -18.70
N ALA A 230 -1.66 -6.05 -17.51
CA ALA A 230 -2.15 -5.47 -16.26
C ALA A 230 -1.20 -4.40 -15.69
N TYR A 231 0.11 -4.60 -15.80
CA TYR A 231 1.10 -3.66 -15.26
C TYR A 231 2.28 -3.46 -16.21
N PRO A 232 2.15 -2.64 -17.27
CA PRO A 232 3.19 -2.42 -18.28
C PRO A 232 4.58 -2.06 -17.75
N PRO A 233 4.73 -1.32 -16.61
CA PRO A 233 6.06 -1.05 -16.07
C PRO A 233 6.85 -2.30 -15.68
N ALA A 234 6.20 -3.43 -15.40
CA ALA A 234 6.90 -4.68 -15.13
C ALA A 234 7.62 -5.25 -16.37
N MET A 235 7.13 -4.97 -17.58
CA MET A 235 7.86 -5.34 -18.81
C MET A 235 9.19 -4.61 -18.94
N LEU A 236 9.28 -3.35 -18.50
CA LEU A 236 10.55 -2.63 -18.45
C LEU A 236 11.56 -3.33 -17.55
N VAL A 237 11.07 -3.95 -16.47
CA VAL A 237 11.94 -4.75 -15.58
C VAL A 237 12.48 -5.98 -16.31
N SER A 238 11.64 -6.75 -17.02
CA SER A 238 12.13 -7.93 -17.76
C SER A 238 13.16 -7.53 -18.84
N TRP A 239 12.93 -6.43 -19.56
CA TRP A 239 13.88 -5.91 -20.53
C TRP A 239 15.18 -5.42 -19.88
N ALA A 240 15.11 -4.81 -18.70
CA ALA A 240 16.27 -4.45 -17.93
C ALA A 240 17.09 -5.68 -17.55
N PHE A 241 16.45 -6.74 -17.05
CA PHE A 241 17.14 -8.00 -16.72
C PHE A 241 17.68 -8.74 -17.95
N ALA A 242 17.09 -8.51 -19.13
CA ALA A 242 17.63 -8.98 -20.42
C ALA A 242 18.82 -8.14 -20.94
N GLY A 243 19.34 -7.17 -20.16
CA GLY A 243 20.52 -6.37 -20.50
C GLY A 243 20.22 -5.05 -21.20
N LYS A 244 18.96 -4.65 -21.37
CA LYS A 244 18.59 -3.36 -21.98
C LYS A 244 18.65 -2.22 -20.94
N ILE A 245 19.78 -1.53 -20.88
CA ILE A 245 20.05 -0.46 -19.88
C ILE A 245 19.00 0.67 -19.97
N TRP A 246 18.53 1.04 -21.16
CA TRP A 246 17.51 2.07 -21.32
C TRP A 246 16.21 1.74 -20.60
N ALA A 247 15.84 0.45 -20.54
CA ALA A 247 14.62 0.02 -19.87
C ALA A 247 14.69 0.23 -18.35
N LEU A 248 15.89 0.07 -17.77
CA LEU A 248 16.13 0.36 -16.36
C LEU A 248 15.91 1.84 -16.04
N PHE A 249 16.48 2.73 -16.87
CA PHE A 249 16.29 4.17 -16.68
C PHE A 249 14.84 4.60 -16.94
N ALA A 250 14.17 4.01 -17.93
CA ALA A 250 12.75 4.26 -18.20
C ALA A 250 11.88 3.82 -17.00
N PHE A 251 12.17 2.66 -16.41
CA PHE A 251 11.47 2.18 -15.21
C PHE A 251 11.66 3.12 -14.03
N ILE A 252 12.89 3.50 -13.71
CA ILE A 252 13.21 4.44 -12.63
C ILE A 252 12.51 5.80 -12.90
N GLY A 253 12.65 6.32 -14.11
CA GLY A 253 12.05 7.59 -14.51
C GLY A 253 10.53 7.61 -14.38
N ALA A 254 9.85 6.56 -14.84
CA ALA A 254 8.40 6.43 -14.74
C ALA A 254 7.92 6.43 -13.28
N ASN A 255 8.59 5.67 -12.42
CA ASN A 255 8.23 5.56 -11.00
C ASN A 255 8.48 6.88 -10.23
N VAL A 256 9.63 7.52 -10.46
CA VAL A 256 9.96 8.82 -9.84
C VAL A 256 9.03 9.92 -10.36
N ALA A 257 8.77 9.96 -11.67
CA ALA A 257 7.86 10.92 -12.28
C ALA A 257 6.44 10.79 -11.71
N ALA A 258 5.93 9.57 -11.53
CA ALA A 258 4.61 9.35 -10.94
C ALA A 258 4.52 9.94 -9.52
N ALA A 259 5.52 9.70 -8.67
CA ALA A 259 5.57 10.26 -7.33
C ALA A 259 5.69 11.81 -7.33
N ALA A 260 6.52 12.37 -8.21
CA ALA A 260 6.71 13.81 -8.35
C ALA A 260 5.43 14.50 -8.83
N VAL A 261 4.78 13.96 -9.87
CA VAL A 261 3.50 14.47 -10.39
C VAL A 261 2.42 14.41 -9.32
N PHE A 262 2.32 13.31 -8.57
CA PHE A 262 1.36 13.22 -7.48
C PHE A 262 1.56 14.32 -6.43
N ILE A 263 2.79 14.55 -5.98
CA ILE A 263 3.10 15.61 -5.00
C ILE A 263 2.78 16.99 -5.59
N ALA A 264 3.16 17.26 -6.84
CA ALA A 264 2.92 18.54 -7.49
C ALA A 264 1.42 18.85 -7.63
N VAL A 265 0.63 17.86 -8.02
CA VAL A 265 -0.83 18.00 -8.21
C VAL A 265 -1.56 18.12 -6.87
N THR A 266 -1.16 17.36 -5.85
CA THR A 266 -1.89 17.35 -4.57
C THR A 266 -1.50 18.50 -3.64
N ALA A 267 -0.30 19.04 -3.73
CA ALA A 267 0.20 20.10 -2.85
C ALA A 267 -0.69 21.37 -2.80
N PRO A 268 -1.20 21.93 -3.93
CA PRO A 268 -2.06 23.09 -3.91
C PRO A 268 -3.43 22.81 -3.27
N PHE A 269 -3.96 21.61 -3.44
CA PHE A 269 -5.29 21.23 -2.95
C PHE A 269 -5.29 20.70 -1.51
N TYR A 270 -4.13 20.35 -0.97
CA TYR A 270 -3.98 19.70 0.32
C TYR A 270 -4.69 20.47 1.46
N ALA A 271 -4.39 21.76 1.63
CA ALA A 271 -5.01 22.57 2.67
C ALA A 271 -6.54 22.65 2.53
N LYS A 272 -7.04 22.82 1.30
CA LYS A 272 -8.46 22.90 1.01
C LYS A 272 -9.21 21.60 1.33
N ILE A 273 -8.59 20.44 1.10
CA ILE A 273 -9.15 19.14 1.45
C ILE A 273 -9.14 18.94 2.96
N CYS A 274 -8.01 19.25 3.63
CA CYS A 274 -7.89 19.12 5.09
C CYS A 274 -8.88 20.02 5.84
N THR A 275 -9.00 21.29 5.48
CA THR A 275 -9.97 22.21 6.11
C THR A 275 -11.41 21.77 5.92
N ARG A 276 -11.79 21.27 4.75
CA ARG A 276 -13.12 20.71 4.50
C ARG A 276 -13.42 19.47 5.36
N LEU A 277 -12.44 18.62 5.56
CA LEU A 277 -12.57 17.43 6.41
C LEU A 277 -12.66 17.80 7.90
N ALA A 278 -11.88 18.79 8.35
CA ALA A 278 -11.90 19.30 9.73
C ALA A 278 -13.22 20.02 10.04
N ALA A 279 -13.69 20.94 9.16
CA ALA A 279 -14.93 21.67 9.33
C ALA A 279 -16.15 20.74 9.48
N LYS A 280 -16.17 19.61 8.81
CA LYS A 280 -17.29 18.67 8.87
C LYS A 280 -17.27 17.78 10.13
N SER A 281 -16.13 17.55 10.75
CA SER A 281 -16.06 16.88 12.06
C SER A 281 -16.53 17.79 13.20
N ALA A 282 -16.42 19.12 13.04
CA ALA A 282 -16.89 20.11 14.01
C ALA A 282 -18.40 20.46 13.84
N GLY A 283 -18.98 20.24 12.66
CA GLY A 283 -20.30 20.73 12.27
C GLY A 283 -21.47 19.76 12.44
N VAL A 284 -21.35 18.71 13.24
CA VAL A 284 -22.51 17.90 13.62
C VAL A 284 -23.30 18.66 14.68
N ALA A 285 -24.28 19.49 14.23
CA ALA A 285 -25.24 20.05 15.15
C ALA A 285 -25.87 18.92 15.99
N PHE A 286 -25.67 18.99 17.26
CA PHE A 286 -26.29 18.07 18.22
C PHE A 286 -27.80 18.24 18.10
N LYS A 287 -28.46 17.29 17.45
CA LYS A 287 -29.92 17.17 17.53
C LYS A 287 -30.25 16.32 18.73
N GLU A 288 -30.80 16.93 19.72
CA GLU A 288 -31.34 16.23 20.90
C GLU A 288 -32.40 15.22 20.42
N LYS A 289 -32.03 13.95 20.46
CA LYS A 289 -32.92 12.88 20.05
C LYS A 289 -33.40 12.21 21.32
N GLN A 290 -34.71 12.30 21.59
CA GLN A 290 -35.32 11.58 22.69
C GLN A 290 -34.85 10.11 22.66
N ILE A 291 -34.19 9.69 23.74
CA ILE A 291 -33.69 8.32 23.90
C ILE A 291 -34.90 7.42 24.11
N ARG A 292 -35.34 6.73 23.06
CA ARG A 292 -36.32 5.66 23.23
C ARG A 292 -35.68 4.52 24.00
N LYS A 293 -36.28 4.14 25.10
CA LYS A 293 -35.89 2.95 25.91
C LYS A 293 -35.98 1.73 24.97
N SER A 294 -34.89 1.13 24.62
CA SER A 294 -34.83 -0.16 23.93
C SER A 294 -34.35 -1.22 24.93
N GLY A 295 -34.84 -2.45 24.78
CA GLY A 295 -34.36 -3.56 25.64
C GLY A 295 -32.82 -3.71 25.52
N ALA A 296 -32.20 -4.24 26.58
CA ALA A 296 -30.73 -4.34 26.67
C ALA A 296 -30.11 -5.05 25.46
N PHE A 297 -30.71 -6.11 24.95
CA PHE A 297 -30.26 -6.82 23.74
C PHE A 297 -30.34 -5.95 22.46
N GLY A 298 -31.46 -5.27 22.28
CA GLY A 298 -31.64 -4.39 21.11
C GLY A 298 -30.71 -3.17 21.12
N ALA A 299 -30.39 -2.66 22.31
CA ALA A 299 -29.43 -1.56 22.48
C ALA A 299 -27.99 -2.02 22.17
N LEU A 300 -27.59 -3.20 22.65
CA LEU A 300 -26.29 -3.83 22.38
C LEU A 300 -26.14 -4.16 20.89
N PHE A 301 -27.12 -4.80 20.29
CA PHE A 301 -27.11 -5.16 18.87
C PHE A 301 -27.01 -3.92 17.97
N LYS A 302 -27.79 -2.89 18.25
CA LYS A 302 -27.75 -1.61 17.53
C LYS A 302 -26.42 -0.87 17.71
N LYS A 303 -25.80 -0.96 18.89
CA LYS A 303 -24.49 -0.42 19.20
C LYS A 303 -23.41 -1.13 18.40
N GLU A 304 -23.42 -2.47 18.37
CA GLU A 304 -22.39 -3.25 17.64
C GLU A 304 -22.55 -3.12 16.13
N ILE A 305 -23.77 -3.11 15.59
CA ILE A 305 -24.00 -2.81 14.18
C ILE A 305 -23.49 -1.41 13.83
N LYS A 306 -23.80 -0.40 14.67
CA LYS A 306 -23.29 0.96 14.42
C LYS A 306 -21.77 1.04 14.51
N ARG A 307 -21.15 0.26 15.37
CA ARG A 307 -19.70 0.14 15.51
C ARG A 307 -19.07 -0.54 14.29
N LEU A 308 -19.67 -1.64 13.82
CA LEU A 308 -19.28 -2.33 12.57
C LEU A 308 -19.28 -1.35 11.39
N PHE A 309 -20.36 -0.62 11.18
CA PHE A 309 -20.47 0.34 10.07
C PHE A 309 -19.74 1.66 10.28
N SER A 310 -19.25 1.99 11.46
CA SER A 310 -18.50 3.21 11.73
C SER A 310 -16.98 3.03 11.61
N SER A 311 -16.48 1.81 11.68
CA SER A 311 -15.06 1.49 11.64
C SER A 311 -14.70 0.73 10.38
N SER A 312 -13.85 1.32 9.53
CA SER A 312 -13.33 0.65 8.34
C SER A 312 -12.55 -0.64 8.63
N VAL A 313 -11.97 -0.74 9.84
CA VAL A 313 -11.19 -1.91 10.28
C VAL A 313 -12.06 -3.14 10.55
N TYR A 314 -13.33 -2.97 10.93
CA TYR A 314 -14.25 -4.09 11.16
C TYR A 314 -15.00 -4.53 9.89
N LEU A 315 -14.93 -3.74 8.82
CA LEU A 315 -15.57 -4.05 7.53
C LEU A 315 -14.60 -4.71 6.53
N MET A 316 -13.31 -4.69 6.81
CA MET A 316 -12.24 -5.40 6.11
C MET A 316 -11.84 -6.66 6.86
#